data_cd809e8528a86771ea6dec5ecdf8c983
#
_entry.id   cd809e8528a86771ea6dec5ecdf8c983
#
_cell.length_a   1.000
_cell.length_b   1.000
_cell.length_c   1.000
_cell.angle_alpha   90.00
_cell.angle_beta   90.00
_cell.angle_gamma   90.00
#
_symmetry.space_group_name_H-M   'P 1'
#
loop_
_entity.id
_entity.type
_entity.pdbx_description
1 polymer ?
#
loop_
_entity_poly.entity_id
_entity_poly.type
_entity_poly.pdbx_seq_one_letter_code
_entity_poly.pdbx_strand_id
1 'polypeptide(L)'
;MSRFCPSLSTILVNSVAAAAILAASACAQQAPLIQPGAPGEASRTLEGKEAVRIADNRYSDDDVAFMQGMIHHHGQAVEMAALVQGRSATSSIVDLSGRINASQADEIAFMKTWLRERGEDASAPAAADAHAGHDAAQHGANVGMPGMATAAQMAQLKSSSGADF
;
A
#
# COMPACT_ATOMS: atom_id res chain seq x y z
N MET A 1 -71.51 -14.58 31.88
CA MET A 1 -70.08 -14.71 32.21
C MET A 1 -69.50 -15.78 31.30
N SER A 2 -68.95 -15.37 30.14
CA SER A 2 -68.35 -16.27 29.15
C SER A 2 -66.89 -15.80 28.94
N ARG A 3 -65.94 -16.64 29.31
CA ARG A 3 -64.52 -16.43 29.15
C ARG A 3 -64.12 -16.90 27.74
N PHE A 4 -63.70 -15.99 26.88
CA PHE A 4 -63.08 -16.33 25.59
C PHE A 4 -61.55 -16.62 25.83
N CYS A 5 -61.13 -17.80 25.50
CA CYS A 5 -59.72 -18.16 25.35
C CYS A 5 -59.27 -17.77 23.93
N PRO A 6 -58.18 -17.06 23.71
CA PRO A 6 -57.63 -16.91 22.38
C PRO A 6 -56.73 -18.14 22.05
N SER A 7 -56.97 -18.64 20.83
CA SER A 7 -56.33 -19.77 20.19
C SER A 7 -54.81 -19.59 19.99
N LEU A 8 -54.06 -20.60 20.37
CA LEU A 8 -52.58 -20.72 20.27
C LEU A 8 -52.13 -21.21 18.87
N SER A 9 -52.78 -20.78 17.78
CA SER A 9 -52.47 -21.38 16.46
C SER A 9 -51.74 -20.46 15.46
N THR A 10 -51.30 -19.26 15.85
CA THR A 10 -50.76 -18.29 14.83
C THR A 10 -49.27 -18.02 14.94
N ILE A 11 -48.51 -18.75 15.79
CA ILE A 11 -47.08 -18.43 16.03
C ILE A 11 -46.11 -19.40 15.32
N LEU A 12 -46.57 -20.42 14.64
CA LEU A 12 -45.71 -21.50 14.12
C LEU A 12 -45.39 -21.41 12.60
N VAL A 13 -45.81 -20.39 11.87
CA VAL A 13 -45.62 -20.32 10.41
C VAL A 13 -44.47 -19.39 9.97
N ASN A 14 -43.97 -18.50 10.84
CA ASN A 14 -42.96 -17.54 10.45
C ASN A 14 -41.51 -17.93 10.70
N SER A 15 -41.22 -19.12 11.29
CA SER A 15 -39.86 -19.51 11.64
C SER A 15 -39.14 -20.36 10.59
N VAL A 16 -39.81 -20.81 9.54
CA VAL A 16 -39.19 -21.69 8.52
C VAL A 16 -38.68 -20.90 7.31
N ALA A 17 -39.16 -19.68 7.06
CA ALA A 17 -38.74 -18.87 5.92
C ALA A 17 -37.39 -18.15 6.09
N ALA A 18 -36.88 -17.99 7.32
CA ALA A 18 -35.61 -17.29 7.61
C ALA A 18 -34.37 -18.20 7.48
N ALA A 19 -34.53 -19.53 7.46
CA ALA A 19 -33.39 -20.47 7.42
C ALA A 19 -32.92 -20.78 5.99
N ALA A 20 -33.67 -20.42 4.96
CA ALA A 20 -33.37 -20.78 3.55
C ALA A 20 -32.49 -19.75 2.80
N ILE A 21 -32.26 -18.57 3.38
CA ILE A 21 -31.51 -17.48 2.69
C ILE A 21 -30.00 -17.52 3.04
N LEU A 22 -29.55 -18.27 4.02
CA LEU A 22 -28.14 -18.34 4.46
C LEU A 22 -27.30 -19.43 3.77
N ALA A 23 -27.88 -20.23 2.88
CA ALA A 23 -27.17 -21.34 2.22
C ALA A 23 -26.67 -21.03 0.79
N ALA A 24 -26.84 -19.81 0.30
CA ALA A 24 -26.39 -19.41 -1.04
C ALA A 24 -25.11 -18.54 -1.03
N SER A 25 -24.26 -18.69 0.00
CA SER A 25 -22.84 -18.33 -0.15
C SER A 25 -22.20 -19.38 -1.05
N ALA A 26 -22.57 -19.34 -2.33
CA ALA A 26 -21.92 -20.11 -3.37
C ALA A 26 -20.42 -19.81 -3.28
N CYS A 27 -19.63 -20.82 -2.97
CA CYS A 27 -18.21 -20.83 -3.27
C CYS A 27 -18.06 -20.35 -4.71
N ALA A 28 -17.63 -19.10 -4.90
CA ALA A 28 -17.10 -18.67 -6.17
C ALA A 28 -15.84 -19.51 -6.36
N GLN A 29 -16.00 -20.69 -6.97
CA GLN A 29 -14.88 -21.52 -7.38
C GLN A 29 -14.12 -20.72 -8.40
N GLN A 30 -12.98 -20.20 -7.99
CA GLN A 30 -12.03 -19.58 -8.90
C GLN A 30 -11.67 -20.63 -9.95
N ALA A 31 -11.78 -20.26 -11.22
CA ALA A 31 -11.40 -21.15 -12.31
C ALA A 31 -9.94 -21.60 -12.09
N PRO A 32 -9.64 -22.90 -12.26
CA PRO A 32 -8.30 -23.39 -12.07
C PRO A 32 -7.36 -22.75 -13.10
N LEU A 33 -6.22 -22.25 -12.63
CA LEU A 33 -5.15 -21.78 -13.50
C LEU A 33 -4.38 -23.01 -14.01
N ILE A 34 -4.33 -23.19 -15.32
CA ILE A 34 -3.66 -24.32 -15.95
C ILE A 34 -2.38 -23.83 -16.63
N GLN A 35 -1.25 -24.39 -16.23
CA GLN A 35 0.04 -24.22 -16.91
C GLN A 35 0.18 -25.34 -17.94
N PRO A 36 0.32 -25.03 -19.24
CA PRO A 36 0.65 -26.04 -20.25
C PRO A 36 1.99 -26.70 -19.95
N GLY A 37 2.07 -28.01 -20.11
CA GLY A 37 3.35 -28.73 -20.09
C GLY A 37 4.19 -28.46 -21.33
N ALA A 38 5.48 -28.80 -21.27
CA ALA A 38 6.34 -28.83 -22.45
C ALA A 38 5.81 -29.87 -23.48
N PRO A 39 6.23 -29.78 -24.76
CA PRO A 39 5.78 -30.77 -25.75
C PRO A 39 6.04 -32.19 -25.25
N GLY A 40 4.96 -32.98 -25.10
CA GLY A 40 4.98 -34.33 -24.55
C GLY A 40 4.74 -34.44 -23.03
N GLU A 41 4.62 -33.34 -22.30
CA GLU A 41 4.33 -33.33 -20.88
C GLU A 41 2.86 -32.92 -20.59
N ALA A 42 2.32 -33.42 -19.49
CA ALA A 42 0.97 -33.08 -19.06
C ALA A 42 0.90 -31.65 -18.51
N SER A 43 -0.22 -30.97 -18.78
CA SER A 43 -0.54 -29.70 -18.12
C SER A 43 -0.75 -29.90 -16.63
N ARG A 44 -0.43 -28.89 -15.81
CA ARG A 44 -0.65 -28.89 -14.36
C ARG A 44 -1.54 -27.74 -13.93
N THR A 45 -2.34 -27.99 -12.92
CA THR A 45 -3.13 -26.94 -12.25
C THR A 45 -2.24 -26.22 -11.25
N LEU A 46 -2.27 -24.88 -11.27
CA LEU A 46 -1.53 -24.02 -10.34
C LEU A 46 -2.46 -23.44 -9.31
N GLU A 47 -2.00 -23.41 -8.07
CA GLU A 47 -2.58 -22.57 -7.03
C GLU A 47 -2.26 -21.09 -7.30
N GLY A 48 -3.18 -20.18 -6.93
CA GLY A 48 -3.03 -18.75 -7.24
C GLY A 48 -1.68 -18.16 -6.79
N LYS A 49 -1.18 -18.55 -5.61
CA LYS A 49 0.15 -18.13 -5.13
C LYS A 49 1.31 -18.65 -5.99
N GLU A 50 1.18 -19.86 -6.49
CA GLU A 50 2.20 -20.46 -7.36
C GLU A 50 2.15 -19.83 -8.76
N ALA A 51 0.97 -19.53 -9.27
CA ALA A 51 0.79 -18.83 -10.54
C ALA A 51 1.43 -17.43 -10.50
N VAL A 52 1.26 -16.68 -9.42
CA VAL A 52 1.91 -15.37 -9.22
C VAL A 52 3.44 -15.51 -9.17
N ARG A 53 3.95 -16.55 -8.53
CA ARG A 53 5.40 -16.81 -8.47
C ARG A 53 6.00 -17.22 -9.81
N ILE A 54 5.24 -17.94 -10.64
CA ILE A 54 5.67 -18.41 -11.96
C ILE A 54 5.46 -17.36 -13.05
N ALA A 55 4.41 -16.53 -12.91
CA ALA A 55 4.29 -15.33 -13.74
C ALA A 55 5.58 -14.53 -13.54
N ASP A 56 6.30 -14.29 -14.63
CA ASP A 56 7.66 -13.73 -14.65
C ASP A 56 7.70 -12.29 -14.04
N ASN A 57 7.49 -12.23 -12.73
CA ASN A 57 7.65 -11.06 -11.89
C ASN A 57 9.10 -10.99 -11.40
N ARG A 58 10.04 -11.10 -12.34
CA ARG A 58 11.45 -10.92 -12.00
C ARG A 58 11.60 -9.50 -11.50
N TYR A 59 12.09 -9.39 -10.31
CA TYR A 59 12.60 -8.17 -9.72
C TYR A 59 14.04 -8.44 -9.30
N SER A 60 14.84 -7.41 -9.32
CA SER A 60 16.24 -7.44 -8.90
C SER A 60 16.39 -6.87 -7.49
N ASP A 61 17.56 -7.09 -6.89
CA ASP A 61 17.92 -6.42 -5.64
C ASP A 61 17.90 -4.90 -5.78
N ASP A 62 18.19 -4.37 -6.98
CA ASP A 62 18.10 -2.94 -7.29
C ASP A 62 16.66 -2.43 -7.25
N ASP A 63 15.68 -3.23 -7.72
CA ASP A 63 14.26 -2.87 -7.61
C ASP A 63 13.81 -2.83 -6.16
N VAL A 64 14.28 -3.77 -5.32
CA VAL A 64 14.01 -3.78 -3.88
C VAL A 64 14.62 -2.53 -3.22
N ALA A 65 15.89 -2.26 -3.48
CA ALA A 65 16.57 -1.08 -2.95
C ALA A 65 15.90 0.23 -3.40
N PHE A 66 15.46 0.30 -4.65
CA PHE A 66 14.71 1.43 -5.17
C PHE A 66 13.38 1.63 -4.43
N MET A 67 12.58 0.58 -4.26
CA MET A 67 11.30 0.66 -3.54
C MET A 67 11.48 1.07 -2.08
N GLN A 68 12.49 0.51 -1.39
CA GLN A 68 12.84 0.88 -0.02
C GLN A 68 13.26 2.35 0.06
N GLY A 69 14.13 2.81 -0.84
CA GLY A 69 14.57 4.19 -0.92
C GLY A 69 13.43 5.16 -1.20
N MET A 70 12.53 4.82 -2.12
CA MET A 70 11.39 5.65 -2.48
C MET A 70 10.36 5.78 -1.35
N ILE A 71 10.21 4.77 -0.49
CA ILE A 71 9.38 4.90 0.73
C ILE A 71 9.92 6.02 1.63
N HIS A 72 11.23 6.09 1.82
CA HIS A 72 11.86 7.15 2.62
C HIS A 72 11.75 8.51 1.94
N HIS A 73 12.00 8.57 0.62
CA HIS A 73 11.88 9.79 -0.17
C HIS A 73 10.45 10.37 -0.10
N HIS A 74 9.44 9.55 -0.33
CA HIS A 74 8.05 9.95 -0.23
C HIS A 74 7.65 10.33 1.19
N GLY A 75 8.17 9.62 2.20
CA GLY A 75 7.97 9.97 3.61
C GLY A 75 8.46 11.38 3.94
N GLN A 76 9.63 11.77 3.41
CA GLN A 76 10.14 13.14 3.59
C GLN A 76 9.26 14.17 2.87
N ALA A 77 8.77 13.86 1.66
CA ALA A 77 7.87 14.76 0.94
C ALA A 77 6.54 14.98 1.69
N VAL A 78 5.96 13.92 2.28
CA VAL A 78 4.78 14.00 3.15
C VAL A 78 5.07 14.87 4.39
N GLU A 79 6.23 14.68 5.02
CA GLU A 79 6.65 15.50 6.18
C GLU A 79 6.77 16.97 5.81
N MET A 80 7.41 17.29 4.68
CA MET A 80 7.54 18.66 4.19
C MET A 80 6.16 19.26 3.86
N ALA A 81 5.31 18.53 3.18
CA ALA A 81 3.95 18.96 2.83
C ALA A 81 3.10 19.25 4.09
N ALA A 82 3.25 18.46 5.14
CA ALA A 82 2.55 18.66 6.41
C ALA A 82 2.98 19.97 7.11
N LEU A 83 4.21 20.42 6.93
CA LEU A 83 4.70 21.68 7.51
C LEU A 83 4.07 22.93 6.89
N VAL A 84 3.51 22.84 5.68
CA VAL A 84 2.85 23.97 5.00
C VAL A 84 1.60 24.41 5.72
N GLN A 85 0.88 23.48 6.38
CA GLN A 85 -0.36 23.77 7.08
C GLN A 85 -0.15 24.79 8.20
N GLY A 86 -0.83 25.92 8.10
CA GLY A 86 -0.75 27.02 9.07
C GLY A 86 0.52 27.87 9.00
N ARG A 87 1.43 27.57 8.06
CA ARG A 87 2.68 28.35 7.87
C ARG A 87 2.70 29.16 6.59
N SER A 88 2.13 28.65 5.52
CA SER A 88 2.01 29.37 4.24
C SER A 88 0.66 30.06 4.11
N ALA A 89 0.66 31.31 3.67
CA ALA A 89 -0.54 32.05 3.30
C ALA A 89 -0.85 31.94 1.78
N THR A 90 0.04 31.32 1.00
CA THR A 90 -0.10 31.19 -0.45
C THR A 90 -1.00 29.98 -0.76
N SER A 91 -2.21 30.24 -1.26
CA SER A 91 -3.21 29.20 -1.50
C SER A 91 -2.71 28.09 -2.44
N SER A 92 -1.97 28.46 -3.52
CA SER A 92 -1.42 27.47 -4.43
C SER A 92 -0.41 26.53 -3.79
N ILE A 93 0.36 26.98 -2.80
CA ILE A 93 1.28 26.13 -2.04
C ILE A 93 0.49 25.22 -1.09
N VAL A 94 -0.55 25.73 -0.43
CA VAL A 94 -1.42 24.92 0.42
C VAL A 94 -2.13 23.82 -0.38
N ASP A 95 -2.68 24.16 -1.56
CA ASP A 95 -3.33 23.21 -2.46
C ASP A 95 -2.33 22.15 -2.98
N LEU A 96 -1.11 22.58 -3.33
CA LEU A 96 -0.05 21.66 -3.80
C LEU A 96 0.33 20.69 -2.67
N SER A 97 0.55 21.19 -1.45
CA SER A 97 0.90 20.35 -0.30
C SER A 97 -0.18 19.32 0.02
N GLY A 98 -1.45 19.69 -0.12
CA GLY A 98 -2.57 18.76 0.04
C GLY A 98 -2.56 17.62 -0.98
N ARG A 99 -2.28 17.95 -2.24
CA ARG A 99 -2.16 16.93 -3.31
C ARG A 99 -0.96 16.02 -3.11
N ILE A 100 0.20 16.57 -2.75
CA ILE A 100 1.41 15.80 -2.44
C ILE A 100 1.11 14.82 -1.30
N ASN A 101 0.52 15.32 -0.21
CA ASN A 101 0.23 14.49 0.95
C ASN A 101 -0.70 13.30 0.60
N ALA A 102 -1.73 13.53 -0.20
CA ALA A 102 -2.66 12.49 -0.62
C ALA A 102 -1.98 11.46 -1.54
N SER A 103 -1.34 11.88 -2.65
CA SER A 103 -0.74 10.96 -3.63
C SER A 103 0.41 10.16 -3.04
N GLN A 104 1.29 10.81 -2.28
CA GLN A 104 2.49 10.17 -1.72
C GLN A 104 2.15 9.13 -0.64
N ALA A 105 1.07 9.33 0.11
CA ALA A 105 0.58 8.35 1.08
C ALA A 105 0.14 7.04 0.38
N ASP A 106 -0.58 7.14 -0.73
CA ASP A 106 -1.03 6.00 -1.52
C ASP A 106 0.16 5.27 -2.17
N GLU A 107 1.13 6.01 -2.69
CA GLU A 107 2.34 5.45 -3.29
C GLU A 107 3.20 4.72 -2.27
N ILE A 108 3.36 5.25 -1.05
CA ILE A 108 4.02 4.55 0.06
C ILE A 108 3.30 3.24 0.39
N ALA A 109 1.97 3.25 0.45
CA ALA A 109 1.18 2.05 0.72
C ALA A 109 1.37 0.99 -0.38
N PHE A 110 1.41 1.41 -1.65
CA PHE A 110 1.69 0.54 -2.79
C PHE A 110 3.08 -0.08 -2.70
N MET A 111 4.13 0.72 -2.49
CA MET A 111 5.51 0.22 -2.39
C MET A 111 5.71 -0.76 -1.24
N LYS A 112 5.13 -0.47 -0.08
CA LYS A 112 5.14 -1.40 1.07
C LYS A 112 4.41 -2.70 0.77
N THR A 113 3.33 -2.67 0.02
CA THR A 113 2.60 -3.86 -0.39
C THR A 113 3.42 -4.67 -1.39
N TRP A 114 4.02 -4.02 -2.37
CA TRP A 114 4.90 -4.64 -3.37
C TRP A 114 6.06 -5.41 -2.72
N LEU A 115 6.74 -4.80 -1.74
CA LEU A 115 7.82 -5.44 -0.98
C LEU A 115 7.31 -6.64 -0.18
N ARG A 116 6.24 -6.48 0.60
CA ARG A 116 5.68 -7.57 1.42
C ARG A 116 5.23 -8.78 0.61
N GLU A 117 4.63 -8.57 -0.56
CA GLU A 117 4.19 -9.65 -1.45
C GLU A 117 5.36 -10.48 -1.97
N ARG A 118 6.57 -9.90 -1.96
CA ARG A 118 7.82 -10.54 -2.38
C ARG A 118 8.66 -11.05 -1.22
N GLY A 119 8.20 -10.85 0.02
CA GLY A 119 8.91 -11.28 1.23
C GLY A 119 10.04 -10.33 1.62
N GLU A 120 10.06 -9.12 1.03
CA GLU A 120 11.08 -8.11 1.27
C GLU A 120 10.71 -7.19 2.45
N ASP A 121 11.72 -6.68 3.15
CA ASP A 121 11.53 -5.77 4.29
C ASP A 121 11.19 -4.35 3.80
N ALA A 122 9.96 -3.92 4.07
CA ALA A 122 9.49 -2.58 3.74
C ALA A 122 9.99 -1.48 4.70
N SER A 123 10.65 -1.85 5.80
CA SER A 123 11.21 -0.93 6.80
C SER A 123 12.73 -0.79 6.72
N ALA A 124 13.38 -1.57 5.85
CA ALA A 124 14.82 -1.50 5.69
C ALA A 124 15.23 -0.09 5.24
N PRO A 125 16.33 0.46 5.78
CA PRO A 125 16.91 1.69 5.25
C PRO A 125 17.30 1.45 3.78
N ALA A 126 17.13 2.47 2.93
CA ALA A 126 17.66 2.41 1.58
C ALA A 126 19.14 2.01 1.64
N ALA A 127 19.52 0.97 0.89
CA ALA A 127 20.91 0.57 0.83
C ALA A 127 21.74 1.76 0.31
N ALA A 128 22.69 2.22 1.10
CA ALA A 128 23.50 3.41 0.81
C ALA A 128 24.34 3.27 -0.46
N ASP A 129 24.48 2.06 -0.99
CA ASP A 129 25.47 1.71 -2.01
C ASP A 129 24.90 1.30 -3.37
N ALA A 130 23.58 1.22 -3.55
CA ALA A 130 23.00 0.72 -4.81
C ALA A 130 23.23 1.64 -6.03
N HIS A 131 23.61 2.90 -5.83
CA HIS A 131 23.85 3.89 -6.89
C HIS A 131 25.08 4.78 -6.67
N ALA A 132 26.13 4.27 -6.06
CA ALA A 132 27.40 4.99 -5.80
C ALA A 132 28.21 5.35 -7.08
N GLY A 133 27.56 5.55 -8.23
CA GLY A 133 28.20 5.81 -9.52
C GLY A 133 28.30 7.26 -9.96
N HIS A 134 27.65 8.22 -9.30
CA HIS A 134 27.67 9.63 -9.68
C HIS A 134 27.90 10.55 -8.50
N ASP A 135 29.12 11.12 -8.42
CA ASP A 135 29.55 12.27 -7.60
C ASP A 135 28.90 12.46 -6.21
N ALA A 136 29.23 11.54 -5.29
CA ALA A 136 28.89 11.66 -3.86
C ALA A 136 29.58 12.84 -3.14
N ALA A 137 30.43 13.61 -3.83
CA ALA A 137 31.25 14.65 -3.22
C ALA A 137 30.53 16.00 -3.02
N GLN A 138 29.35 16.21 -3.60
CA GLN A 138 28.66 17.52 -3.52
C GLN A 138 27.38 17.52 -2.66
N HIS A 139 26.91 16.37 -2.22
CA HIS A 139 25.72 16.28 -1.36
C HIS A 139 26.15 15.67 -0.04
N GLY A 140 26.33 16.51 0.97
CA GLY A 140 26.76 16.09 2.32
C GLY A 140 25.98 14.90 2.82
N ALA A 141 26.68 13.89 3.31
CA ALA A 141 26.31 12.64 3.96
C ALA A 141 24.81 12.35 4.11
N ASN A 142 24.06 12.32 3.00
CA ASN A 142 22.72 11.77 2.95
C ASN A 142 22.85 10.29 2.56
N VAL A 143 22.69 9.44 3.54
CA VAL A 143 22.40 8.03 3.36
C VAL A 143 20.97 7.97 2.83
N GLY A 144 20.79 8.16 1.53
CA GLY A 144 19.45 8.22 0.95
C GLY A 144 19.48 8.46 -0.55
N MET A 145 18.30 8.39 -1.17
CA MET A 145 18.15 8.65 -2.60
C MET A 145 18.56 10.09 -2.96
N PRO A 146 19.07 10.33 -4.19
CA PRO A 146 19.35 11.67 -4.69
C PRO A 146 18.11 12.58 -4.58
N GLY A 147 18.33 13.84 -4.17
CA GLY A 147 17.26 14.82 -4.04
C GLY A 147 16.64 14.93 -2.65
N MET A 148 16.97 14.07 -1.71
CA MET A 148 16.51 14.20 -0.33
C MET A 148 17.13 15.40 0.37
N ALA A 149 16.33 16.10 1.18
CA ALA A 149 16.83 17.11 2.09
C ALA A 149 17.62 16.45 3.23
N THR A 150 18.73 17.09 3.63
CA THR A 150 19.52 16.66 4.78
C THR A 150 18.75 16.84 6.08
N ALA A 151 19.17 16.15 7.14
CA ALA A 151 18.61 16.35 8.48
C ALA A 151 18.70 17.81 8.94
N ALA A 152 19.79 18.51 8.59
CA ALA A 152 19.97 19.92 8.90
C ALA A 152 18.97 20.80 8.13
N GLN A 153 18.76 20.54 6.83
CA GLN A 153 17.77 21.26 6.03
C GLN A 153 16.35 21.01 6.54
N MET A 154 16.01 19.78 6.90
CA MET A 154 14.72 19.47 7.50
C MET A 154 14.52 20.18 8.86
N ALA A 155 15.54 20.20 9.70
CA ALA A 155 15.49 20.93 10.96
C ALA A 155 15.30 22.44 10.75
N GLN A 156 16.01 23.03 9.78
CA GLN A 156 15.86 24.43 9.40
C GLN A 156 14.42 24.69 8.91
N LEU A 157 13.90 23.89 8.00
CA LEU A 157 12.52 24.03 7.50
C LEU A 157 11.50 23.94 8.63
N LYS A 158 11.68 23.00 9.56
CA LYS A 158 10.79 22.85 10.73
C LYS A 158 10.79 24.08 11.65
N SER A 159 11.91 24.77 11.77
CA SER A 159 12.05 25.97 12.59
C SER A 159 11.68 27.27 11.86
N SER A 160 11.57 27.26 10.53
CA SER A 160 11.23 28.43 9.73
C SER A 160 9.77 28.83 9.87
N SER A 161 9.48 30.12 9.71
CA SER A 161 8.14 30.67 9.73
C SER A 161 8.06 31.98 8.91
N GLY A 162 6.87 32.36 8.48
CA GLY A 162 6.66 33.61 7.74
C GLY A 162 7.42 33.61 6.41
N ALA A 163 8.20 34.66 6.16
CA ALA A 163 8.96 34.82 4.92
C ALA A 163 10.17 33.87 4.78
N ASP A 164 10.61 33.26 5.88
CA ASP A 164 11.73 32.33 5.91
C ASP A 164 11.28 30.87 5.66
N PHE A 165 9.98 30.64 5.67
CA PHE A 165 9.37 29.35 5.33
C PHE A 165 9.01 29.27 3.84
#